data_0dd8eae638e59da31388c57623511643
#
_entry.id   0dd8eae638e59da31388c57623511643
#
_cell.length_a   1.000
_cell.length_b   1.000
_cell.length_c   1.000
_cell.angle_alpha   90.00
_cell.angle_beta   90.00
_cell.angle_gamma   90.00
#
_symmetry.space_group_name_H-M   'P 1'
#
loop_
_entity.id
_entity.type
_entity.pdbx_description
1 polymer ?
#
loop_
_entity_poly.entity_id
_entity_poly.type
_entity_poly.pdbx_seq_one_letter_code
_entity_poly.pdbx_strand_id
1 'polypeptide(L)'
;MLEPSWKFIPYKTLIFFDELQKCPDCATSLKSFNADPRYDVICSGSLMGIYYEEIESNAVGNKEDYEMHSMDFEEFLWARGYSEAQVEDLYTHMASLTPFSELELSTYMDIFRDYMTIGGMPEVVKMYIDNGHFGGTLELLRQLLLDYEEDITKYTKESDKAKILAVYRHISTFLAKTSKKFQITKVAPGARNREYIGAVEWLEKAGVVNVCYCLSNPELPLKGNYDADTYKVYYHDTGLLIASLDEEAQEDLRANKNFGTYKGAIYENVVGEMLRKSGYEQLYYYKNDSPALEMDFFVRDSDSLVPVEVKAKDGATASLNHLIDWPSYPDVSYGIKFGYKNIGWGGKFYTFPYFLAFLLKRFLKEAGHPVQ
;
A
#
# COMPACT_ATOMS: atom_id res chain seq x y z
N MET A 1 -26.79 15.95 20.56
CA MET A 1 -27.03 17.12 21.46
C MET A 1 -25.87 17.18 22.43
N LEU A 2 -25.22 18.36 22.57
CA LEU A 2 -24.18 18.54 23.58
C LEU A 2 -24.86 18.60 24.96
N GLU A 3 -24.26 17.95 25.98
CA GLU A 3 -24.75 18.07 27.33
C GLU A 3 -24.62 19.54 27.82
N PRO A 4 -25.64 20.11 28.48
CA PRO A 4 -25.60 21.51 28.92
C PRO A 4 -24.48 21.84 29.92
N SER A 5 -23.86 20.80 30.51
CA SER A 5 -22.74 20.93 31.45
C SER A 5 -21.37 21.06 30.74
N TRP A 6 -21.26 20.80 29.44
CA TRP A 6 -20.00 20.88 28.71
C TRP A 6 -19.62 22.34 28.48
N LYS A 7 -18.38 22.66 28.81
CA LYS A 7 -17.80 23.99 28.62
C LYS A 7 -16.67 23.90 27.62
N PHE A 8 -16.71 24.68 26.55
CA PHE A 8 -15.61 24.89 25.66
C PHE A 8 -14.59 25.78 26.34
N ILE A 9 -13.41 25.23 26.65
CA ILE A 9 -12.33 25.96 27.29
C ILE A 9 -11.31 26.33 26.20
N PRO A 10 -11.10 27.63 25.90
CA PRO A 10 -10.14 28.06 24.92
C PRO A 10 -8.77 27.50 25.19
N TYR A 11 -8.08 27.03 24.12
CA TYR A 11 -6.74 26.42 24.12
C TYR A 11 -6.62 25.11 24.93
N LYS A 12 -7.74 24.50 25.32
CA LYS A 12 -7.76 23.21 26.04
C LYS A 12 -8.80 22.23 25.50
N THR A 13 -9.75 22.70 24.69
CA THR A 13 -10.79 21.84 24.13
C THR A 13 -10.42 21.50 22.68
N LEU A 14 -10.28 20.20 22.42
CA LEU A 14 -10.24 19.64 21.07
C LEU A 14 -11.67 19.38 20.61
N ILE A 15 -12.01 19.82 19.41
CA ILE A 15 -13.28 19.50 18.75
C ILE A 15 -13.02 18.39 17.75
N PHE A 16 -13.77 17.30 17.85
CA PHE A 16 -13.65 16.16 16.94
C PHE A 16 -14.98 15.98 16.18
N PHE A 17 -14.93 16.11 14.86
CA PHE A 17 -16.05 15.79 13.97
C PHE A 17 -15.83 14.43 13.34
N ASP A 18 -16.59 13.45 13.81
CA ASP A 18 -16.60 12.11 13.22
C ASP A 18 -17.57 12.03 12.05
N GLU A 19 -17.18 11.29 11.01
CA GLU A 19 -17.98 11.12 9.79
C GLU A 19 -18.39 12.47 9.15
N LEU A 20 -17.41 13.35 8.91
CA LEU A 20 -17.60 14.72 8.42
C LEU A 20 -18.48 14.81 7.17
N GLN A 21 -18.41 13.81 6.29
CA GLN A 21 -19.23 13.73 5.08
C GLN A 21 -20.73 13.63 5.35
N LYS A 22 -21.13 13.22 6.57
CA LYS A 22 -22.55 13.19 6.98
C LYS A 22 -23.08 14.56 7.41
N CYS A 23 -22.20 15.57 7.53
CA CYS A 23 -22.55 16.93 7.96
C CYS A 23 -21.85 17.98 7.07
N PRO A 24 -22.38 18.30 5.87
CA PRO A 24 -21.78 19.30 4.97
C PRO A 24 -21.58 20.67 5.62
N ASP A 25 -22.50 21.08 6.52
CA ASP A 25 -22.39 22.33 7.26
C ASP A 25 -21.18 22.35 8.21
N CYS A 26 -20.86 21.19 8.83
CA CYS A 26 -19.66 21.05 9.65
C CYS A 26 -18.39 21.21 8.80
N ALA A 27 -18.36 20.61 7.62
CA ALA A 27 -17.25 20.75 6.69
C ALA A 27 -17.06 22.21 6.22
N THR A 28 -18.15 22.91 5.93
CA THR A 28 -18.13 24.34 5.57
C THR A 28 -17.63 25.23 6.73
N SER A 29 -17.92 24.85 7.97
CA SER A 29 -17.53 25.59 9.17
C SER A 29 -16.02 25.52 9.47
N LEU A 30 -15.27 24.58 8.92
CA LEU A 30 -13.81 24.41 9.16
C LEU A 30 -13.02 25.68 8.89
N LYS A 31 -13.41 26.46 7.88
CA LYS A 31 -12.80 27.75 7.58
C LYS A 31 -12.94 28.73 8.75
N SER A 32 -14.08 28.72 9.43
CA SER A 32 -14.32 29.59 10.59
C SER A 32 -13.49 29.13 11.80
N PHE A 33 -13.33 27.85 11.99
CA PHE A 33 -12.46 27.31 13.06
C PHE A 33 -10.98 27.65 12.80
N ASN A 34 -10.50 27.59 11.58
CA ASN A 34 -9.14 28.03 11.27
C ASN A 34 -8.90 29.51 11.54
N ALA A 35 -9.93 30.34 11.36
CA ALA A 35 -9.86 31.78 11.69
C ALA A 35 -9.93 32.06 13.20
N ASP A 36 -10.41 31.10 14.00
CA ASP A 36 -10.50 31.19 15.45
C ASP A 36 -9.56 30.18 16.14
N PRO A 37 -8.33 30.58 16.47
CA PRO A 37 -7.30 29.67 16.98
C PRO A 37 -7.52 29.22 18.42
N ARG A 38 -8.69 29.51 19.03
CA ARG A 38 -9.00 29.09 20.41
C ARG A 38 -9.24 27.60 20.54
N TYR A 39 -9.55 26.90 19.45
CA TYR A 39 -9.90 25.49 19.45
C TYR A 39 -9.20 24.75 18.32
N ASP A 40 -8.58 23.63 18.65
CA ASP A 40 -8.11 22.68 17.66
C ASP A 40 -9.27 21.82 17.17
N VAL A 41 -9.31 21.54 15.88
CA VAL A 41 -10.34 20.72 15.24
C VAL A 41 -9.72 19.57 14.48
N ILE A 42 -10.19 18.38 14.74
CA ILE A 42 -9.86 17.17 13.97
C ILE A 42 -11.16 16.66 13.36
N CYS A 43 -11.07 16.20 12.12
CA CYS A 43 -12.18 15.59 11.41
C CYS A 43 -11.80 14.19 10.96
N SER A 44 -12.70 13.23 11.06
CA SER A 44 -12.57 11.93 10.44
C SER A 44 -13.68 11.72 9.42
N GLY A 45 -13.47 10.76 8.51
CA GLY A 45 -14.50 10.32 7.57
C GLY A 45 -13.97 9.27 6.61
N SER A 46 -14.77 8.24 6.38
CA SER A 46 -14.53 7.31 5.29
C SER A 46 -14.92 7.97 3.96
N LEU A 47 -14.17 7.69 2.90
CA LEU A 47 -14.48 8.19 1.55
C LEU A 47 -14.56 9.73 1.41
N MET A 48 -13.94 10.47 2.34
CA MET A 48 -13.96 11.94 2.32
C MET A 48 -13.60 12.53 0.95
N GLY A 49 -12.64 11.94 0.25
CA GLY A 49 -12.23 12.41 -1.07
C GLY A 49 -13.30 12.31 -2.16
N ILE A 50 -14.35 11.52 -1.94
CA ILE A 50 -15.40 11.28 -2.94
C ILE A 50 -16.57 12.26 -2.78
N TYR A 51 -16.85 12.68 -1.54
CA TYR A 51 -17.99 13.54 -1.23
C TYR A 51 -17.69 15.03 -1.21
N TYR A 52 -16.46 15.45 -1.45
CA TYR A 52 -16.12 16.87 -1.50
C TYR A 52 -16.87 17.66 -2.57
N GLU A 53 -17.46 17.01 -3.57
CA GLU A 53 -18.29 17.65 -4.58
C GLU A 53 -19.62 18.20 -4.03
N GLU A 54 -20.09 17.69 -2.88
CA GLU A 54 -21.34 18.12 -2.23
C GLU A 54 -21.13 19.21 -1.18
N ILE A 55 -19.88 19.54 -0.85
CA ILE A 55 -19.54 20.56 0.14
C ILE A 55 -19.39 21.91 -0.56
N GLU A 56 -20.23 22.90 -0.21
CA GLU A 56 -20.20 24.26 -0.80
C GLU A 56 -18.84 24.96 -0.66
N SER A 57 -18.07 24.63 0.37
CA SER A 57 -16.73 25.17 0.61
C SER A 57 -15.82 24.10 1.19
N ASN A 58 -14.85 23.67 0.39
CA ASN A 58 -13.89 22.62 0.77
C ASN A 58 -12.76 23.12 1.72
N ALA A 59 -12.97 24.22 2.43
CA ALA A 59 -11.96 24.81 3.33
C ALA A 59 -10.52 24.86 2.77
N VAL A 60 -10.36 25.02 1.45
CA VAL A 60 -9.06 25.03 0.75
C VAL A 60 -8.11 26.03 1.41
N GLY A 61 -6.90 25.58 1.76
CA GLY A 61 -5.91 26.39 2.46
C GLY A 61 -6.15 26.57 3.96
N ASN A 62 -7.21 25.94 4.52
CA ASN A 62 -7.58 26.03 5.94
C ASN A 62 -7.65 24.65 6.61
N LYS A 63 -7.08 23.63 6.02
CA LYS A 63 -7.01 22.27 6.53
C LYS A 63 -5.74 21.58 6.11
N GLU A 64 -5.35 20.58 6.84
CA GLU A 64 -4.31 19.62 6.49
C GLU A 64 -4.94 18.23 6.45
N ASP A 65 -4.70 17.49 5.36
CA ASP A 65 -5.28 16.17 5.14
C ASP A 65 -4.25 15.08 5.49
N TYR A 66 -4.67 14.14 6.30
CA TYR A 66 -3.89 12.94 6.65
C TYR A 66 -4.61 11.70 6.16
N GLU A 67 -3.94 10.90 5.35
CA GLU A 67 -4.46 9.60 4.93
C GLU A 67 -4.12 8.55 6.00
N MET A 68 -5.15 7.93 6.59
CA MET A 68 -4.97 6.82 7.51
C MET A 68 -5.06 5.50 6.74
N HIS A 69 -3.98 4.74 6.79
CA HIS A 69 -3.91 3.38 6.25
C HIS A 69 -4.28 2.35 7.33
N SER A 70 -4.47 1.09 6.92
CA SER A 70 -4.39 -0.03 7.86
C SER A 70 -2.97 -0.10 8.46
N MET A 71 -2.82 -0.73 9.62
CA MET A 71 -1.53 -0.82 10.34
C MET A 71 -0.43 -1.33 9.42
N ASP A 72 0.72 -0.67 9.46
CA ASP A 72 1.91 -1.13 8.75
C ASP A 72 2.64 -2.23 9.55
N PHE A 73 3.77 -2.70 9.03
CA PHE A 73 4.52 -3.76 9.71
C PHE A 73 5.16 -3.30 11.01
N GLU A 74 5.55 -2.04 11.12
CA GLU A 74 6.06 -1.43 12.34
C GLU A 74 5.00 -1.43 13.44
N GLU A 75 3.80 -0.92 13.14
CA GLU A 75 2.65 -0.90 14.05
C GLU A 75 2.20 -2.32 14.44
N PHE A 76 2.31 -3.28 13.50
CA PHE A 76 2.06 -4.69 13.81
C PHE A 76 3.10 -5.26 14.78
N LEU A 77 4.38 -4.92 14.64
CA LEU A 77 5.42 -5.30 15.59
C LEU A 77 5.12 -4.72 16.99
N TRP A 78 4.71 -3.45 17.07
CA TRP A 78 4.30 -2.85 18.34
C TRP A 78 3.09 -3.57 18.96
N ALA A 79 2.08 -3.90 18.15
CA ALA A 79 0.93 -4.69 18.61
C ALA A 79 1.35 -6.08 19.14
N ARG A 80 2.42 -6.65 18.60
CA ARG A 80 3.06 -7.90 19.08
C ARG A 80 3.93 -7.72 20.33
N GLY A 81 4.05 -6.50 20.85
CA GLY A 81 4.84 -6.17 22.05
C GLY A 81 6.30 -5.85 21.80
N TYR A 82 6.73 -5.67 20.55
CA TYR A 82 8.06 -5.16 20.24
C TYR A 82 8.14 -3.67 20.62
N SER A 83 9.27 -3.29 21.22
CA SER A 83 9.55 -1.88 21.57
C SER A 83 10.04 -1.09 20.35
N GLU A 84 9.92 0.23 20.40
CA GLU A 84 10.50 1.14 19.39
C GLU A 84 12.00 0.88 19.18
N ALA A 85 12.76 0.58 20.24
CA ALA A 85 14.19 0.28 20.15
C ALA A 85 14.47 -1.01 19.36
N GLN A 86 13.62 -2.03 19.47
CA GLN A 86 13.77 -3.27 18.69
C GLN A 86 13.40 -3.04 17.20
N VAL A 87 12.47 -2.16 16.91
CA VAL A 87 12.16 -1.79 15.52
C VAL A 87 13.27 -0.92 14.94
N GLU A 88 13.83 0.01 15.72
CA GLU A 88 14.97 0.83 15.30
C GLU A 88 16.23 -0.02 15.03
N ASP A 89 16.38 -1.15 15.73
CA ASP A 89 17.45 -2.11 15.44
C ASP A 89 17.34 -2.73 14.04
N LEU A 90 16.12 -2.97 13.53
CA LEU A 90 15.91 -3.39 12.14
C LEU A 90 16.46 -2.36 11.14
N TYR A 91 16.22 -1.07 11.42
CA TYR A 91 16.78 -0.01 10.60
C TYR A 91 18.32 0.07 10.72
N THR A 92 18.86 -0.12 11.91
CA THR A 92 20.31 -0.14 12.14
C THR A 92 20.99 -1.25 11.33
N HIS A 93 20.42 -2.46 11.32
CA HIS A 93 20.87 -3.56 10.48
C HIS A 93 20.83 -3.18 8.99
N MET A 94 19.72 -2.58 8.52
CA MET A 94 19.55 -2.17 7.13
C MET A 94 20.55 -1.09 6.72
N ALA A 95 20.71 -0.04 7.54
CA ALA A 95 21.57 1.11 7.24
C ALA A 95 23.08 0.75 7.28
N SER A 96 23.48 -0.11 8.21
CA SER A 96 24.87 -0.57 8.34
C SER A 96 25.21 -1.76 7.42
N LEU A 97 24.24 -2.29 6.69
CA LEU A 97 24.36 -3.51 5.88
C LEU A 97 24.81 -4.72 6.70
N THR A 98 24.46 -4.77 7.97
CA THR A 98 24.80 -5.87 8.87
C THR A 98 23.77 -6.99 8.75
N PRO A 99 24.14 -8.20 8.33
CA PRO A 99 23.19 -9.31 8.24
C PRO A 99 22.63 -9.68 9.62
N PHE A 100 21.38 -10.08 9.67
CA PHE A 100 20.76 -10.73 10.83
C PHE A 100 21.39 -12.10 11.09
N SER A 101 21.40 -12.56 12.33
CA SER A 101 21.64 -13.97 12.61
C SER A 101 20.55 -14.85 11.97
N GLU A 102 20.81 -16.14 11.79
CA GLU A 102 19.81 -17.06 11.20
C GLU A 102 18.52 -17.11 12.04
N LEU A 103 18.64 -17.03 13.35
CA LEU A 103 17.49 -17.02 14.26
C LEU A 103 16.65 -15.75 14.12
N GLU A 104 17.29 -14.59 14.10
CA GLU A 104 16.60 -13.31 13.91
C GLU A 104 15.90 -13.25 12.56
N LEU A 105 16.63 -13.59 11.49
CA LEU A 105 16.06 -13.62 10.14
C LEU A 105 14.83 -14.52 10.06
N SER A 106 14.92 -15.75 10.59
CA SER A 106 13.78 -16.68 10.57
C SER A 106 12.60 -16.15 11.40
N THR A 107 12.89 -15.57 12.59
CA THR A 107 11.87 -15.03 13.48
C THR A 107 11.11 -13.89 12.82
N TYR A 108 11.81 -12.90 12.25
CA TYR A 108 11.15 -11.78 11.58
C TYR A 108 10.45 -12.19 10.29
N MET A 109 10.96 -13.18 9.56
CA MET A 109 10.27 -13.74 8.40
C MET A 109 8.98 -14.46 8.77
N ASP A 110 8.93 -15.13 9.92
CA ASP A 110 7.71 -15.78 10.41
C ASP A 110 6.67 -14.74 10.87
N ILE A 111 7.10 -13.71 11.61
CA ILE A 111 6.23 -12.60 12.00
C ILE A 111 5.70 -11.85 10.75
N PHE A 112 6.54 -11.65 9.76
CA PHE A 112 6.13 -11.03 8.50
C PHE A 112 5.10 -11.90 7.73
N ARG A 113 5.23 -13.22 7.79
CA ARG A 113 4.26 -14.14 7.22
C ARG A 113 2.92 -14.06 7.95
N ASP A 114 2.92 -13.91 9.27
CA ASP A 114 1.72 -13.66 10.05
C ASP A 114 1.03 -12.36 9.58
N TYR A 115 1.81 -11.27 9.48
CA TYR A 115 1.31 -9.99 8.96
C TYR A 115 0.72 -10.10 7.56
N MET A 116 1.42 -10.75 6.61
CA MET A 116 0.87 -10.97 5.26
C MET A 116 -0.45 -11.76 5.29
N THR A 117 -0.58 -12.68 6.26
CA THR A 117 -1.75 -13.57 6.36
C THR A 117 -2.99 -12.83 6.82
N ILE A 118 -2.86 -11.94 7.81
CA ILE A 118 -4.00 -11.23 8.43
C ILE A 118 -4.12 -9.77 7.98
N GLY A 119 -3.06 -9.21 7.38
CA GLY A 119 -3.01 -7.80 7.04
C GLY A 119 -2.84 -6.89 8.26
N GLY A 120 -3.07 -5.59 8.03
CA GLY A 120 -2.96 -4.54 9.03
C GLY A 120 -4.32 -3.96 9.47
N MET A 121 -5.46 -4.56 9.11
CA MET A 121 -6.77 -4.06 9.56
C MET A 121 -6.86 -4.12 11.08
N PRO A 122 -7.06 -2.98 11.80
CA PRO A 122 -6.85 -2.90 13.25
C PRO A 122 -7.66 -3.91 14.06
N GLU A 123 -8.92 -4.15 13.69
CA GLU A 123 -9.78 -5.11 14.39
C GLU A 123 -9.31 -6.55 14.17
N VAL A 124 -8.79 -6.86 12.98
CA VAL A 124 -8.22 -8.19 12.66
C VAL A 124 -6.93 -8.42 13.44
N VAL A 125 -6.03 -7.43 13.46
CA VAL A 125 -4.79 -7.47 14.24
C VAL A 125 -5.11 -7.63 15.73
N LYS A 126 -6.06 -6.83 16.25
CA LYS A 126 -6.51 -6.95 17.64
C LYS A 126 -7.01 -8.36 17.96
N MET A 127 -7.89 -8.91 17.12
CA MET A 127 -8.41 -10.27 17.30
C MET A 127 -7.27 -11.31 17.32
N TYR A 128 -6.31 -11.21 16.42
CA TYR A 128 -5.15 -12.10 16.36
C TYR A 128 -4.30 -12.02 17.64
N ILE A 129 -4.04 -10.80 18.13
CA ILE A 129 -3.22 -10.57 19.34
C ILE A 129 -3.96 -11.08 20.59
N ASP A 130 -5.23 -10.73 20.75
CA ASP A 130 -6.03 -11.10 21.92
C ASP A 130 -6.22 -12.63 22.01
N ASN A 131 -6.42 -13.30 20.87
CA ASN A 131 -6.62 -14.75 20.83
C ASN A 131 -5.30 -15.56 20.86
N GLY A 132 -4.18 -14.97 20.44
CA GLY A 132 -2.92 -15.68 20.24
C GLY A 132 -2.93 -16.70 19.10
N HIS A 133 -3.94 -16.66 18.21
CA HIS A 133 -4.09 -17.52 17.04
C HIS A 133 -4.95 -16.86 15.94
N PHE A 134 -4.97 -17.46 14.74
CA PHE A 134 -5.65 -16.92 13.55
C PHE A 134 -7.17 -17.15 13.50
N GLY A 135 -7.74 -17.89 14.46
CA GLY A 135 -9.19 -18.20 14.44
C GLY A 135 -10.06 -16.94 14.44
N GLY A 136 -11.01 -16.88 13.52
CA GLY A 136 -11.92 -15.74 13.33
C GLY A 136 -11.38 -14.61 12.44
N THR A 137 -10.07 -14.56 12.18
CA THR A 137 -9.48 -13.45 11.39
C THR A 137 -9.89 -13.50 9.92
N LEU A 138 -10.00 -14.68 9.34
CA LEU A 138 -10.44 -14.85 7.95
C LEU A 138 -11.90 -14.45 7.75
N GLU A 139 -12.75 -14.87 8.67
CA GLU A 139 -14.18 -14.51 8.67
C GLU A 139 -14.36 -12.99 8.77
N LEU A 140 -13.59 -12.35 9.65
CA LEU A 140 -13.63 -10.89 9.80
C LEU A 140 -13.14 -10.17 8.55
N LEU A 141 -12.04 -10.61 7.94
CA LEU A 141 -11.54 -10.07 6.67
C LEU A 141 -12.56 -10.24 5.53
N ARG A 142 -13.24 -11.37 5.46
CA ARG A 142 -14.31 -11.63 4.48
C ARG A 142 -15.52 -10.72 4.71
N GLN A 143 -15.87 -10.47 5.98
CA GLN A 143 -16.91 -9.51 6.28
C GLN A 143 -16.52 -8.10 5.81
N LEU A 144 -15.29 -7.68 6.05
CA LEU A 144 -14.80 -6.37 5.54
C LEU A 144 -14.85 -6.27 4.00
N LEU A 145 -14.57 -7.35 3.27
CA LEU A 145 -14.74 -7.37 1.82
C LEU A 145 -16.20 -7.16 1.38
N LEU A 146 -17.16 -7.74 2.12
CA LEU A 146 -18.59 -7.53 1.89
C LEU A 146 -19.02 -6.11 2.23
N ASP A 147 -18.51 -5.57 3.35
CA ASP A 147 -18.80 -4.20 3.79
C ASP A 147 -18.30 -3.18 2.74
N TYR A 148 -17.14 -3.41 2.11
CA TYR A 148 -16.68 -2.60 0.97
C TYR A 148 -17.62 -2.70 -0.25
N GLU A 149 -18.18 -3.88 -0.55
CA GLU A 149 -19.16 -4.01 -1.64
C GLU A 149 -20.45 -3.24 -1.32
N GLU A 150 -20.89 -3.26 -0.06
CA GLU A 150 -22.05 -2.48 0.39
C GLU A 150 -21.79 -0.98 0.29
N ASP A 151 -20.61 -0.52 0.72
CA ASP A 151 -20.21 0.89 0.62
C ASP A 151 -20.10 1.34 -0.84
N ILE A 152 -19.50 0.55 -1.72
CA ILE A 152 -19.50 0.81 -3.17
C ILE A 152 -20.94 0.97 -3.67
N THR A 153 -21.83 0.07 -3.26
CA THR A 153 -23.24 0.10 -3.68
C THR A 153 -23.97 1.33 -3.17
N LYS A 154 -23.69 1.77 -1.97
CA LYS A 154 -24.34 2.90 -1.29
C LYS A 154 -23.86 4.25 -1.81
N TYR A 155 -22.57 4.38 -2.07
CA TYR A 155 -21.92 5.66 -2.32
C TYR A 155 -21.61 5.97 -3.78
N THR A 156 -21.87 5.05 -4.70
CA THR A 156 -21.66 5.28 -6.14
C THR A 156 -22.92 5.70 -6.86
N LYS A 157 -22.77 6.51 -7.92
CA LYS A 157 -23.85 6.82 -8.85
C LYS A 157 -24.31 5.54 -9.55
N GLU A 158 -25.60 5.39 -9.78
CA GLU A 158 -26.17 4.18 -10.40
C GLU A 158 -25.52 3.80 -11.74
N SER A 159 -25.10 4.82 -12.53
CA SER A 159 -24.39 4.62 -13.81
C SER A 159 -23.05 3.92 -13.70
N ASP A 160 -22.35 4.05 -12.57
CA ASP A 160 -20.97 3.61 -12.40
C ASP A 160 -20.84 2.40 -11.46
N LYS A 161 -21.85 2.15 -10.63
CA LYS A 161 -21.92 1.07 -9.65
C LYS A 161 -21.51 -0.29 -10.22
N ALA A 162 -22.14 -0.71 -11.33
CA ALA A 162 -21.86 -2.00 -11.94
C ALA A 162 -20.41 -2.13 -12.41
N LYS A 163 -19.81 -1.03 -12.90
CA LYS A 163 -18.41 -1.01 -13.35
C LYS A 163 -17.46 -1.10 -12.17
N ILE A 164 -17.71 -0.33 -11.11
CA ILE A 164 -16.86 -0.31 -9.92
C ILE A 164 -16.88 -1.68 -9.23
N LEU A 165 -18.06 -2.27 -9.03
CA LEU A 165 -18.19 -3.62 -8.49
C LEU A 165 -17.51 -4.67 -9.38
N ALA A 166 -17.63 -4.55 -10.71
CA ALA A 166 -16.97 -5.47 -11.62
C ALA A 166 -15.43 -5.39 -11.51
N VAL A 167 -14.87 -4.18 -11.40
CA VAL A 167 -13.43 -3.99 -11.17
C VAL A 167 -13.03 -4.60 -9.83
N TYR A 168 -13.71 -4.24 -8.74
CA TYR A 168 -13.42 -4.70 -7.39
C TYR A 168 -13.37 -6.23 -7.29
N ARG A 169 -14.39 -6.92 -7.80
CA ARG A 169 -14.50 -8.39 -7.77
C ARG A 169 -13.46 -9.13 -8.61
N HIS A 170 -12.76 -8.43 -9.52
CA HIS A 170 -11.77 -9.04 -10.40
C HIS A 170 -10.32 -8.77 -9.99
N ILE A 171 -10.06 -7.99 -8.96
CA ILE A 171 -8.68 -7.61 -8.54
C ILE A 171 -7.83 -8.85 -8.30
N SER A 172 -8.28 -9.79 -7.45
CA SER A 172 -7.56 -11.04 -7.15
C SER A 172 -7.28 -11.87 -8.41
N THR A 173 -8.23 -11.92 -9.34
CA THR A 173 -8.08 -12.66 -10.60
C THR A 173 -6.97 -12.09 -11.49
N PHE A 174 -6.75 -10.78 -11.48
CA PHE A 174 -5.67 -10.16 -12.27
C PHE A 174 -4.30 -10.38 -11.62
N LEU A 175 -4.23 -10.31 -10.31
CA LEU A 175 -2.99 -10.59 -9.57
C LEU A 175 -2.52 -12.06 -9.76
N ALA A 176 -3.45 -13.00 -9.98
CA ALA A 176 -3.14 -14.41 -10.24
C ALA A 176 -2.42 -14.70 -11.57
N LYS A 177 -2.33 -13.73 -12.48
CA LYS A 177 -1.78 -13.96 -13.84
C LYS A 177 -0.31 -13.66 -13.93
N THR A 178 0.38 -14.31 -14.87
CA THR A 178 1.79 -14.04 -15.19
C THR A 178 2.01 -12.58 -15.61
N SER A 179 1.06 -12.00 -16.35
CA SER A 179 1.02 -10.56 -16.62
C SER A 179 -0.02 -9.94 -15.69
N LYS A 180 0.43 -9.25 -14.67
CA LYS A 180 -0.43 -8.59 -13.65
C LYS A 180 -1.04 -7.28 -14.13
N LYS A 181 -0.79 -6.88 -15.40
CA LYS A 181 -1.44 -5.75 -16.04
C LYS A 181 -2.95 -5.90 -15.96
N PHE A 182 -3.63 -4.90 -15.43
CA PHE A 182 -5.08 -4.86 -15.38
C PHE A 182 -5.66 -4.77 -16.81
N GLN A 183 -6.51 -5.71 -17.19
CA GLN A 183 -7.08 -5.82 -18.54
C GLN A 183 -8.61 -5.76 -18.48
N ILE A 184 -9.17 -4.60 -18.72
CA ILE A 184 -10.59 -4.36 -18.59
C ILE A 184 -11.45 -5.25 -19.50
N THR A 185 -10.93 -5.66 -20.66
CA THR A 185 -11.62 -6.59 -21.58
C THR A 185 -11.90 -7.96 -20.97
N LYS A 186 -11.21 -8.30 -19.86
CA LYS A 186 -11.45 -9.53 -19.10
C LYS A 186 -12.44 -9.34 -17.96
N VAL A 187 -12.67 -8.11 -17.53
CA VAL A 187 -13.73 -7.75 -16.58
C VAL A 187 -15.07 -7.74 -17.29
N ALA A 188 -15.10 -7.10 -18.47
CA ALA A 188 -16.31 -7.03 -19.31
C ALA A 188 -15.91 -7.21 -20.78
N PRO A 189 -16.37 -8.29 -21.46
CA PRO A 189 -16.07 -8.53 -22.87
C PRO A 189 -16.49 -7.34 -23.75
N GLY A 190 -15.55 -6.85 -24.57
CA GLY A 190 -15.77 -5.68 -25.43
C GLY A 190 -15.61 -4.32 -24.76
N ALA A 191 -15.36 -4.27 -23.45
CA ALA A 191 -15.13 -3.02 -22.74
C ALA A 191 -13.80 -2.36 -23.13
N ARG A 192 -13.80 -1.04 -23.14
CA ARG A 192 -12.61 -0.22 -23.39
C ARG A 192 -12.06 0.35 -22.07
N ASN A 193 -10.75 0.48 -21.97
CA ASN A 193 -10.09 0.97 -20.73
C ASN A 193 -10.67 2.32 -20.28
N ARG A 194 -10.85 3.27 -21.21
CA ARG A 194 -11.43 4.59 -20.96
C ARG A 194 -12.83 4.59 -20.31
N GLU A 195 -13.57 3.48 -20.39
CA GLU A 195 -14.92 3.36 -19.82
C GLU A 195 -14.90 2.94 -18.35
N TYR A 196 -13.74 2.43 -17.88
CA TYR A 196 -13.56 1.86 -16.54
C TYR A 196 -12.49 2.56 -15.72
N ILE A 197 -11.70 3.47 -16.33
CA ILE A 197 -10.65 4.18 -15.61
C ILE A 197 -11.22 4.94 -14.41
N GLY A 198 -12.36 5.58 -14.57
CA GLY A 198 -13.07 6.24 -13.47
C GLY A 198 -13.49 5.29 -12.35
N ALA A 199 -13.73 4.01 -12.65
CA ALA A 199 -14.03 3.00 -11.64
C ALA A 199 -12.79 2.63 -10.82
N VAL A 200 -11.63 2.53 -11.47
CA VAL A 200 -10.35 2.27 -10.78
C VAL A 200 -9.94 3.47 -9.94
N GLU A 201 -10.01 4.68 -10.50
CA GLU A 201 -9.73 5.93 -9.76
C GLU A 201 -10.65 6.10 -8.55
N TRP A 202 -11.93 5.70 -8.68
CA TRP A 202 -12.87 5.72 -7.58
C TRP A 202 -12.42 4.80 -6.44
N LEU A 203 -12.04 3.54 -6.75
CA LEU A 203 -11.56 2.57 -5.78
C LEU A 203 -10.25 3.03 -5.12
N GLU A 204 -9.35 3.67 -5.87
CA GLU A 204 -8.11 4.23 -5.34
C GLU A 204 -8.39 5.39 -4.37
N LYS A 205 -9.23 6.35 -4.77
CA LYS A 205 -9.65 7.46 -3.90
C LYS A 205 -10.41 7.00 -2.66
N ALA A 206 -11.16 5.90 -2.78
CA ALA A 206 -11.83 5.27 -1.66
C ALA A 206 -10.87 4.55 -0.69
N GLY A 207 -9.59 4.46 -1.02
CA GLY A 207 -8.60 3.76 -0.21
C GLY A 207 -8.76 2.23 -0.21
N VAL A 208 -9.45 1.67 -1.21
CA VAL A 208 -9.70 0.22 -1.32
C VAL A 208 -8.58 -0.50 -2.06
N VAL A 209 -7.94 0.21 -2.99
CA VAL A 209 -6.86 -0.32 -3.83
C VAL A 209 -5.69 0.65 -3.94
N ASN A 210 -4.52 0.12 -4.26
CA ASN A 210 -3.35 0.86 -4.68
C ASN A 210 -3.14 0.65 -6.18
N VAL A 211 -3.07 1.73 -6.94
CA VAL A 211 -2.80 1.67 -8.38
C VAL A 211 -1.30 1.85 -8.62
N CYS A 212 -0.72 0.98 -9.43
CA CYS A 212 0.68 1.04 -9.83
C CYS A 212 0.76 1.25 -11.34
N TYR A 213 1.17 2.45 -11.78
CA TYR A 213 1.20 2.83 -13.19
C TYR A 213 2.47 2.33 -13.89
N CYS A 214 2.33 1.97 -15.18
CA CYS A 214 3.46 1.60 -16.00
C CYS A 214 4.24 2.86 -16.42
N LEU A 215 5.54 2.89 -16.18
CA LEU A 215 6.39 3.90 -16.77
C LEU A 215 6.49 3.68 -18.29
N SER A 216 6.36 4.75 -19.06
CA SER A 216 6.64 4.74 -20.50
C SER A 216 8.14 4.59 -20.76
N ASN A 217 8.95 5.30 -19.96
CA ASN A 217 10.39 5.16 -19.87
C ASN A 217 10.81 5.25 -18.39
N PRO A 218 11.79 4.47 -17.94
CA PRO A 218 12.33 4.57 -16.58
C PRO A 218 13.31 5.75 -16.47
N GLU A 219 12.74 6.96 -16.43
CA GLU A 219 13.44 8.24 -16.37
C GLU A 219 12.79 9.15 -15.31
N LEU A 220 13.54 10.11 -14.80
CA LEU A 220 13.03 11.16 -13.92
C LEU A 220 12.47 12.35 -14.73
N PRO A 221 11.39 13.02 -14.26
CA PRO A 221 10.61 12.73 -13.05
C PRO A 221 9.56 11.64 -13.27
N LEU A 222 9.35 10.78 -12.28
CA LEU A 222 8.39 9.65 -12.38
C LEU A 222 6.98 10.10 -12.80
N LYS A 223 6.45 11.16 -12.18
CA LYS A 223 5.11 11.72 -12.49
C LYS A 223 4.96 12.24 -13.93
N GLY A 224 6.06 12.43 -14.65
CA GLY A 224 6.04 12.89 -16.05
C GLY A 224 6.14 11.75 -17.07
N ASN A 225 6.48 10.54 -16.64
CA ASN A 225 6.89 9.45 -17.53
C ASN A 225 6.06 8.17 -17.37
N TYR A 226 4.77 8.26 -17.03
CA TYR A 226 3.92 7.08 -16.91
C TYR A 226 2.78 7.08 -17.94
N ASP A 227 2.30 5.89 -18.28
CA ASP A 227 1.12 5.64 -19.10
C ASP A 227 -0.10 5.44 -18.18
N ALA A 228 -1.04 6.39 -18.23
CA ALA A 228 -2.26 6.33 -17.42
C ALA A 228 -3.21 5.18 -17.81
N ASP A 229 -3.07 4.63 -19.02
CA ASP A 229 -3.90 3.52 -19.52
C ASP A 229 -3.33 2.15 -19.19
N THR A 230 -2.12 2.10 -18.62
CA THR A 230 -1.43 0.85 -18.31
C THR A 230 -1.03 0.80 -16.84
N TYR A 231 -1.71 -0.06 -16.08
CA TYR A 231 -1.51 -0.16 -14.63
C TYR A 231 -1.73 -1.57 -14.11
N LYS A 232 -1.21 -1.83 -12.90
CA LYS A 232 -1.55 -2.94 -12.01
C LYS A 232 -2.43 -2.41 -10.88
N VAL A 233 -3.30 -3.24 -10.33
CA VAL A 233 -4.16 -2.89 -9.18
C VAL A 233 -3.87 -3.88 -8.07
N TYR A 234 -3.48 -3.37 -6.91
CA TYR A 234 -3.23 -4.13 -5.69
C TYR A 234 -4.30 -3.83 -4.65
N TYR A 235 -4.58 -4.77 -3.76
CA TYR A 235 -5.32 -4.44 -2.55
C TYR A 235 -4.49 -3.51 -1.66
N HIS A 236 -5.16 -2.56 -1.00
CA HIS A 236 -4.49 -1.66 -0.04
C HIS A 236 -4.02 -2.39 1.22
N ASP A 237 -4.53 -3.61 1.46
CA ASP A 237 -4.18 -4.48 2.58
C ASP A 237 -4.06 -5.93 2.09
N THR A 238 -2.94 -6.58 2.42
CA THR A 238 -2.66 -7.94 1.94
C THR A 238 -3.56 -8.99 2.60
N GLY A 239 -4.05 -8.77 3.82
CA GLY A 239 -5.03 -9.65 4.46
C GLY A 239 -6.34 -9.73 3.65
N LEU A 240 -6.79 -8.60 3.08
CA LEU A 240 -7.96 -8.59 2.20
C LEU A 240 -7.71 -9.36 0.90
N LEU A 241 -6.49 -9.28 0.32
CA LEU A 241 -6.12 -10.10 -0.82
C LEU A 241 -6.23 -11.59 -0.47
N ILE A 242 -5.68 -12.02 0.67
CA ILE A 242 -5.73 -13.42 1.11
C ILE A 242 -7.18 -13.86 1.33
N ALA A 243 -8.01 -13.03 1.97
CA ALA A 243 -9.41 -13.33 2.22
C ALA A 243 -10.27 -13.42 0.96
N SER A 244 -9.85 -12.76 -0.14
CA SER A 244 -10.52 -12.83 -1.45
C SER A 244 -10.23 -14.12 -2.22
N LEU A 245 -9.34 -14.98 -1.71
CA LEU A 245 -8.98 -16.28 -2.29
C LEU A 245 -9.82 -17.43 -1.71
N ASP A 246 -9.41 -18.66 -2.05
CA ASP A 246 -10.01 -19.87 -1.53
C ASP A 246 -9.90 -19.96 0.00
N GLU A 247 -10.74 -20.78 0.61
CA GLU A 247 -10.81 -20.92 2.07
C GLU A 247 -9.49 -21.32 2.72
N GLU A 248 -8.72 -22.14 2.03
CA GLU A 248 -7.44 -22.68 2.47
C GLU A 248 -6.25 -21.73 2.27
N ALA A 249 -6.44 -20.62 1.56
CA ALA A 249 -5.33 -19.73 1.18
C ALA A 249 -4.58 -19.16 2.39
N GLN A 250 -5.29 -18.80 3.46
CA GLN A 250 -4.68 -18.32 4.70
C GLN A 250 -3.78 -19.39 5.33
N GLU A 251 -4.28 -20.62 5.41
CA GLU A 251 -3.54 -21.74 5.99
C GLU A 251 -2.35 -22.16 5.13
N ASP A 252 -2.54 -22.16 3.82
CA ASP A 252 -1.49 -22.43 2.85
C ASP A 252 -0.35 -21.42 2.88
N LEU A 253 -0.67 -20.13 3.05
CA LEU A 253 0.34 -19.08 3.21
C LEU A 253 1.15 -19.27 4.50
N ARG A 254 0.49 -19.54 5.62
CA ARG A 254 1.13 -19.84 6.91
C ARG A 254 2.05 -21.05 6.83
N ALA A 255 1.59 -22.11 6.19
CA ALA A 255 2.37 -23.32 5.96
C ALA A 255 3.48 -23.15 4.91
N ASN A 256 3.65 -21.95 4.34
CA ASN A 256 4.59 -21.64 3.27
C ASN A 256 4.49 -22.59 2.07
N LYS A 257 3.28 -23.06 1.77
CA LYS A 257 3.03 -23.93 0.63
C LYS A 257 3.30 -23.19 -0.71
N ASN A 258 3.40 -23.95 -1.77
CA ASN A 258 3.66 -23.38 -3.09
C ASN A 258 2.37 -22.90 -3.75
N PHE A 259 2.14 -21.61 -3.79
CA PHE A 259 1.04 -20.96 -4.52
C PHE A 259 1.28 -20.80 -6.03
N GLY A 260 2.35 -21.38 -6.57
CA GLY A 260 2.70 -21.19 -7.98
C GLY A 260 3.00 -19.73 -8.31
N THR A 261 2.35 -19.19 -9.35
CA THR A 261 2.48 -17.78 -9.76
C THR A 261 1.85 -16.81 -8.78
N TYR A 262 0.87 -17.25 -7.98
CA TYR A 262 0.17 -16.42 -7.02
C TYR A 262 1.08 -15.96 -5.88
N LYS A 263 2.06 -16.78 -5.50
CA LYS A 263 3.03 -16.42 -4.46
C LYS A 263 3.75 -15.10 -4.77
N GLY A 264 4.16 -14.90 -6.03
CA GLY A 264 4.76 -13.64 -6.47
C GLY A 264 3.82 -12.45 -6.33
N ALA A 265 2.52 -12.65 -6.61
CA ALA A 265 1.52 -11.60 -6.49
C ALA A 265 1.30 -11.15 -5.05
N ILE A 266 1.27 -12.07 -4.09
CA ILE A 266 1.14 -11.75 -2.66
C ILE A 266 2.33 -10.93 -2.18
N TYR A 267 3.56 -11.34 -2.53
CA TYR A 267 4.75 -10.59 -2.14
C TYR A 267 4.85 -9.21 -2.81
N GLU A 268 4.43 -9.08 -4.07
CA GLU A 268 4.34 -7.76 -4.70
C GLU A 268 3.28 -6.89 -4.04
N ASN A 269 2.10 -7.47 -3.71
CA ASN A 269 1.04 -6.71 -3.04
C ASN A 269 1.53 -6.16 -1.71
N VAL A 270 2.13 -6.98 -0.84
CA VAL A 270 2.59 -6.52 0.48
C VAL A 270 3.73 -5.51 0.38
N VAL A 271 4.65 -5.66 -0.58
CA VAL A 271 5.70 -4.65 -0.78
C VAL A 271 5.09 -3.35 -1.30
N GLY A 272 4.17 -3.40 -2.27
CA GLY A 272 3.45 -2.23 -2.77
C GLY A 272 2.64 -1.53 -1.67
N GLU A 273 1.96 -2.30 -0.82
CA GLU A 273 1.27 -1.82 0.38
C GLU A 273 2.24 -1.09 1.32
N MET A 274 3.38 -1.69 1.66
CA MET A 274 4.39 -1.08 2.53
C MET A 274 4.98 0.21 1.95
N LEU A 275 5.22 0.25 0.64
CA LEU A 275 5.66 1.48 -0.03
C LEU A 275 4.60 2.58 0.11
N ARG A 276 3.32 2.28 -0.12
CA ARG A 276 2.23 3.25 0.07
C ARG A 276 2.17 3.75 1.52
N LYS A 277 2.15 2.84 2.49
CA LYS A 277 2.09 3.17 3.92
C LYS A 277 3.32 3.96 4.41
N SER A 278 4.50 3.75 3.80
CA SER A 278 5.69 4.57 4.08
C SER A 278 5.66 5.95 3.42
N GLY A 279 4.58 6.30 2.72
CA GLY A 279 4.31 7.64 2.19
C GLY A 279 4.77 7.87 0.75
N TYR A 280 4.90 6.84 -0.08
CA TYR A 280 4.95 7.02 -1.53
C TYR A 280 3.54 7.29 -2.04
N GLU A 281 3.27 8.49 -2.54
CA GLU A 281 1.95 8.90 -3.02
C GLU A 281 1.44 8.08 -4.19
N GLN A 282 2.34 7.60 -5.06
CA GLN A 282 2.03 6.86 -6.27
C GLN A 282 3.05 5.75 -6.47
N LEU A 283 2.58 4.56 -6.88
CA LEU A 283 3.43 3.44 -7.26
C LEU A 283 3.65 3.41 -8.77
N TYR A 284 4.85 3.02 -9.16
CA TYR A 284 5.25 2.87 -10.56
C TYR A 284 5.93 1.53 -10.78
N TYR A 285 5.69 0.92 -11.94
CA TYR A 285 6.41 -0.26 -12.44
C TYR A 285 6.87 -0.01 -13.88
N TYR A 286 7.68 -0.88 -14.42
CA TYR A 286 8.07 -0.80 -15.82
C TYR A 286 7.95 -2.15 -16.50
N LYS A 287 7.47 -2.14 -17.75
CA LYS A 287 7.43 -3.31 -18.60
C LYS A 287 7.68 -2.92 -20.03
N ASN A 288 8.63 -3.64 -20.65
CA ASN A 288 8.89 -3.57 -22.08
C ASN A 288 8.89 -5.00 -22.65
N ASP A 289 8.27 -5.18 -23.82
CA ASP A 289 8.15 -6.48 -24.45
C ASP A 289 9.38 -6.77 -25.37
N SER A 290 10.13 -5.73 -25.77
CA SER A 290 11.30 -5.89 -26.65
C SER A 290 12.44 -4.91 -26.30
N PRO A 291 13.50 -5.33 -25.58
CA PRO A 291 13.66 -6.65 -24.97
C PRO A 291 12.66 -6.88 -23.83
N ALA A 292 12.36 -8.16 -23.57
CA ALA A 292 11.46 -8.50 -22.47
C ALA A 292 12.07 -8.09 -21.13
N LEU A 293 11.53 -7.04 -20.55
CA LEU A 293 12.02 -6.42 -19.32
C LEU A 293 10.81 -6.07 -18.45
N GLU A 294 10.79 -6.55 -17.23
CA GLU A 294 9.76 -6.19 -16.25
C GLU A 294 10.43 -5.92 -14.91
N MET A 295 10.02 -4.82 -14.26
CA MET A 295 10.46 -4.41 -12.93
C MET A 295 9.24 -4.09 -12.08
N ASP A 296 9.20 -4.64 -10.87
CA ASP A 296 8.00 -4.63 -10.03
C ASP A 296 7.64 -3.25 -9.52
N PHE A 297 8.64 -2.48 -9.05
CA PHE A 297 8.43 -1.10 -8.64
C PHE A 297 9.62 -0.21 -9.01
N PHE A 298 9.34 1.09 -9.03
CA PHE A 298 10.34 2.15 -9.09
C PHE A 298 10.09 3.16 -8.00
N VAL A 299 11.12 3.52 -7.30
CA VAL A 299 11.14 4.61 -6.33
C VAL A 299 12.26 5.59 -6.68
N ARG A 300 12.28 6.73 -6.03
CA ARG A 300 13.31 7.73 -6.22
C ARG A 300 14.06 7.95 -4.91
N ASP A 301 15.38 8.04 -4.96
CA ASP A 301 16.18 8.71 -3.96
C ASP A 301 16.42 10.18 -4.35
N SER A 302 17.42 10.87 -3.77
CA SER A 302 17.73 12.28 -4.11
C SER A 302 18.09 12.45 -5.59
N ASP A 303 18.91 11.55 -6.16
CA ASP A 303 19.59 11.73 -7.43
C ASP A 303 19.32 10.63 -8.46
N SER A 304 18.81 9.48 -8.03
CA SER A 304 18.65 8.29 -8.88
C SER A 304 17.23 7.77 -8.91
N LEU A 305 16.91 7.11 -9.99
CA LEU A 305 15.76 6.24 -10.13
C LEU A 305 16.13 4.83 -9.66
N VAL A 306 15.46 4.34 -8.65
CA VAL A 306 15.81 3.08 -8.00
C VAL A 306 14.79 1.99 -8.37
N PRO A 307 15.15 1.03 -9.25
CA PRO A 307 14.33 -0.15 -9.51
C PRO A 307 14.29 -1.06 -8.30
N VAL A 308 13.10 -1.56 -7.99
CA VAL A 308 12.82 -2.48 -6.88
C VAL A 308 12.25 -3.77 -7.43
N GLU A 309 12.96 -4.86 -7.21
CA GLU A 309 12.56 -6.20 -7.62
C GLU A 309 12.09 -7.03 -6.43
N VAL A 310 10.94 -7.68 -6.55
CA VAL A 310 10.35 -8.54 -5.51
C VAL A 310 10.41 -9.99 -5.96
N LYS A 311 11.19 -10.83 -5.29
CA LYS A 311 11.40 -12.24 -5.67
C LYS A 311 10.77 -13.21 -4.69
N ALA A 312 9.68 -13.85 -5.05
CA ALA A 312 9.03 -14.90 -4.24
C ALA A 312 9.85 -16.20 -4.10
N LYS A 313 10.89 -16.37 -4.90
CA LYS A 313 11.86 -17.49 -4.85
C LYS A 313 13.25 -16.96 -5.16
N ASP A 314 14.27 -17.69 -4.77
CA ASP A 314 15.63 -17.39 -5.25
C ASP A 314 15.68 -17.56 -6.78
N GLY A 315 16.04 -16.52 -7.47
CA GLY A 315 16.00 -16.48 -8.92
C GLY A 315 16.93 -15.41 -9.49
N ALA A 316 17.17 -15.50 -10.80
CA ALA A 316 17.99 -14.54 -11.51
C ALA A 316 17.39 -13.13 -11.44
N THR A 317 18.26 -12.13 -11.33
CA THR A 317 17.95 -10.70 -11.33
C THR A 317 18.28 -10.07 -12.69
N ALA A 318 17.91 -10.76 -13.78
CA ALA A 318 18.28 -10.34 -15.14
C ALA A 318 17.74 -8.95 -15.50
N SER A 319 16.47 -8.68 -15.16
CA SER A 319 15.84 -7.38 -15.41
C SER A 319 16.51 -6.26 -14.62
N LEU A 320 16.80 -6.50 -13.33
CA LEU A 320 17.45 -5.53 -12.46
C LEU A 320 18.88 -5.21 -12.96
N ASN A 321 19.68 -6.24 -13.27
CA ASN A 321 21.00 -6.05 -13.83
C ASN A 321 20.97 -5.31 -15.19
N HIS A 322 20.01 -5.64 -16.05
CA HIS A 322 19.85 -4.96 -17.33
C HIS A 322 19.56 -3.46 -17.15
N LEU A 323 18.65 -3.09 -16.25
CA LEU A 323 18.34 -1.69 -15.98
C LEU A 323 19.55 -0.91 -15.46
N ILE A 324 20.36 -1.52 -14.60
CA ILE A 324 21.54 -0.88 -14.02
C ILE A 324 22.69 -0.75 -15.05
N ASP A 325 22.88 -1.76 -15.89
CA ASP A 325 24.03 -1.82 -16.80
C ASP A 325 23.79 -1.13 -18.14
N TRP A 326 22.52 -0.81 -18.49
CA TRP A 326 22.19 -0.35 -19.82
C TRP A 326 22.29 1.16 -19.96
N PRO A 327 23.11 1.68 -20.90
CA PRO A 327 23.30 3.12 -21.06
C PRO A 327 22.05 3.93 -21.40
N SER A 328 20.97 3.27 -21.82
CA SER A 328 19.68 3.89 -22.12
C SER A 328 18.91 4.32 -20.87
N TYR A 329 19.36 3.91 -19.68
CA TYR A 329 18.72 4.24 -18.40
C TYR A 329 19.68 5.01 -17.48
N PRO A 330 20.09 6.24 -17.87
CA PRO A 330 21.15 6.98 -17.18
C PRO A 330 20.80 7.36 -15.74
N ASP A 331 19.51 7.43 -15.42
CA ASP A 331 19.04 7.77 -14.07
C ASP A 331 19.10 6.57 -13.10
N VAL A 332 19.37 5.35 -13.61
CA VAL A 332 19.45 4.12 -12.81
C VAL A 332 20.90 3.79 -12.51
N SER A 333 21.36 4.06 -11.29
CA SER A 333 22.74 3.78 -10.86
C SER A 333 22.88 2.52 -10.02
N TYR A 334 21.84 2.13 -9.33
CA TYR A 334 21.76 0.92 -8.49
C TYR A 334 20.30 0.46 -8.35
N GLY A 335 20.07 -0.65 -7.66
CA GLY A 335 18.74 -1.16 -7.43
C GLY A 335 18.55 -1.83 -6.07
N ILE A 336 17.35 -2.32 -5.84
CA ILE A 336 16.96 -3.01 -4.60
C ILE A 336 16.24 -4.31 -4.96
N LYS A 337 16.60 -5.38 -4.25
CA LYS A 337 15.92 -6.67 -4.32
C LYS A 337 15.36 -7.03 -2.96
N PHE A 338 14.05 -7.21 -2.87
CA PHE A 338 13.41 -7.84 -1.71
C PHE A 338 13.24 -9.34 -1.93
N GLY A 339 13.58 -10.13 -0.91
CA GLY A 339 13.52 -11.58 -1.00
C GLY A 339 13.68 -12.29 0.35
N TYR A 340 13.93 -13.60 0.28
CA TYR A 340 14.20 -14.43 1.47
C TYR A 340 15.63 -14.33 1.99
N LYS A 341 16.54 -13.77 1.20
CA LYS A 341 17.95 -13.66 1.58
C LYS A 341 18.14 -12.56 2.62
N ASN A 342 19.16 -12.73 3.42
CA ASN A 342 19.61 -11.75 4.40
C ASN A 342 20.13 -10.47 3.71
N ILE A 343 20.41 -9.44 4.49
CA ILE A 343 20.97 -8.17 4.05
C ILE A 343 22.31 -8.41 3.33
N GLY A 344 22.49 -7.75 2.19
CA GLY A 344 23.73 -7.81 1.43
C GLY A 344 23.81 -6.74 0.32
N TRP A 345 25.04 -6.44 -0.07
CA TRP A 345 25.36 -5.59 -1.19
C TRP A 345 26.16 -6.37 -2.22
N GLY A 346 25.68 -6.46 -3.44
CA GLY A 346 26.28 -7.22 -4.54
C GLY A 346 27.06 -6.37 -5.56
N GLY A 347 27.45 -5.13 -5.23
CA GLY A 347 28.14 -4.20 -6.12
C GLY A 347 27.21 -3.43 -7.07
N LYS A 348 25.97 -3.88 -7.27
CA LYS A 348 24.98 -3.24 -8.16
C LYS A 348 23.64 -3.00 -7.48
N PHE A 349 23.23 -3.86 -6.58
CA PHE A 349 21.97 -3.74 -5.88
C PHE A 349 22.06 -4.26 -4.46
N TYR A 350 21.24 -3.68 -3.61
CA TYR A 350 21.01 -4.16 -2.26
C TYR A 350 20.05 -5.35 -2.29
N THR A 351 20.31 -6.34 -1.43
CA THR A 351 19.36 -7.41 -1.13
C THR A 351 18.86 -7.21 0.29
N PHE A 352 17.56 -7.17 0.47
CA PHE A 352 16.92 -7.02 1.77
C PHE A 352 15.85 -8.09 1.97
N PRO A 353 15.68 -8.61 3.21
CA PRO A 353 14.49 -9.36 3.57
C PRO A 353 13.23 -8.53 3.37
N TYR A 354 12.11 -9.16 3.00
CA TYR A 354 10.85 -8.47 2.72
C TYR A 354 10.38 -7.56 3.86
N PHE A 355 10.54 -8.03 5.09
CA PHE A 355 10.09 -7.31 6.29
C PHE A 355 10.77 -5.95 6.49
N LEU A 356 11.80 -5.63 5.73
CA LEU A 356 12.45 -4.31 5.75
C LEU A 356 11.85 -3.33 4.72
N ALA A 357 10.86 -3.74 3.92
CA ALA A 357 10.33 -2.88 2.86
C ALA A 357 9.67 -1.59 3.40
N PHE A 358 9.09 -1.60 4.60
CA PHE A 358 8.53 -0.41 5.23
C PHE A 358 9.59 0.65 5.57
N LEU A 359 10.85 0.25 5.74
CA LEU A 359 11.98 1.15 6.02
C LEU A 359 12.65 1.72 4.77
N LEU A 360 12.23 1.27 3.57
CA LEU A 360 12.92 1.63 2.33
C LEU A 360 13.02 3.14 2.12
N LYS A 361 11.94 3.88 2.33
CA LYS A 361 11.92 5.34 2.13
C LYS A 361 12.90 6.05 3.07
N ARG A 362 12.95 5.62 4.32
CA ARG A 362 13.91 6.13 5.32
C ARG A 362 15.34 5.77 4.93
N PHE A 363 15.60 4.54 4.53
CA PHE A 363 16.92 4.09 4.07
C PHE A 363 17.43 4.93 2.90
N LEU A 364 16.62 5.16 1.87
CA LEU A 364 17.02 5.97 0.71
C LEU A 364 17.28 7.44 1.08
N LYS A 365 16.56 7.97 2.07
CA LYS A 365 16.72 9.36 2.53
C LYS A 365 17.96 9.56 3.42
N GLU A 366 18.28 8.61 4.29
CA GLU A 366 19.26 8.78 5.37
C GLU A 366 20.59 8.06 5.11
N ALA A 367 20.54 6.85 4.54
CA ALA A 367 21.72 6.03 4.30
C ALA A 367 22.19 6.04 2.84
N GLY A 368 21.41 6.64 1.98
CA GLY A 368 21.32 6.57 0.55
C GLY A 368 22.52 6.85 -0.25
N HIS A 369 23.53 6.28 -0.49
CA HIS A 369 24.28 5.96 -1.72
C HIS A 369 25.21 4.78 -1.46
N PRO A 370 25.32 3.81 -2.40
CA PRO A 370 26.34 2.77 -2.26
C PRO A 370 27.69 3.45 -2.11
N VAL A 371 28.41 3.10 -1.04
CA VAL A 371 29.81 3.49 -0.91
C VAL A 371 30.53 3.04 -2.18
N GLN A 372 31.06 4.00 -2.94
CA GLN A 372 31.85 3.76 -4.14
C GLN A 372 33.10 2.95 -3.84
#